data_691bda0d8a6440c2413d3a67a1e46d12
#
_entry.id   691bda0d8a6440c2413d3a67a1e46d12
#
_cell.length_a   1.000
_cell.length_b   1.000
_cell.length_c   1.000
_cell.angle_alpha   90.00
_cell.angle_beta   90.00
_cell.angle_gamma   90.00
#
_symmetry.space_group_name_H-M   'P 1'
#
loop_
_entity.id
_entity.type
_entity.pdbx_description
1 polymer ?
#
loop_
_entity_poly.entity_id
_entity_poly.type
_entity_poly.pdbx_seq_one_letter_code
_entity_poly.pdbx_strand_id
1 'polypeptide(L)'
;MKKALILTGNFVQDHEFIYPFYRLLEEEFEVSVGINENTKVKGILGTDIPPNKNHPILNIEEIDVNDFNLLILPGGVKSMEKVRQNKTIIKLISEFNKQEKTIGCICSGVQLLISAKVVKNRKI
;
A
#
# COMPACT_ATOMS: atom_id res chain seq x y z
N MET A 1 -0.88 -0.41 -20.15
CA MET A 1 -1.83 -0.45 -19.01
C MET A 1 -1.16 0.11 -17.77
N LYS A 2 -1.83 1.02 -17.08
CA LYS A 2 -1.30 1.59 -15.85
C LYS A 2 -1.47 0.60 -14.70
N LYS A 3 -0.42 0.46 -13.90
CA LYS A 3 -0.41 -0.47 -12.77
C LYS A 3 -0.21 0.25 -11.46
N ALA A 4 -1.05 -0.06 -10.49
CA ALA A 4 -0.98 0.50 -9.15
C ALA A 4 -0.73 -0.62 -8.13
N LEU A 5 0.06 -0.29 -7.11
CA LEU A 5 0.32 -1.17 -5.99
C LEU A 5 -0.24 -0.55 -4.72
N ILE A 6 -0.97 -1.33 -3.93
CA ILE A 6 -1.40 -0.93 -2.60
C ILE A 6 -0.64 -1.79 -1.59
N LEU A 7 0.07 -1.16 -0.68
CA LEU A 7 0.79 -1.85 0.41
C LEU A 7 0.09 -1.58 1.73
N THR A 8 -0.23 -2.63 2.46
CA THR A 8 -0.97 -2.52 3.72
C THR A 8 -0.71 -3.71 4.63
N GLY A 9 -1.48 -3.82 5.70
CA GLY A 9 -1.41 -4.91 6.66
C GLY A 9 -2.71 -5.10 7.42
N ASN A 10 -2.73 -6.06 8.32
CA ASN A 10 -3.90 -6.38 9.13
C ASN A 10 -4.35 -5.15 9.94
N PHE A 11 -5.66 -5.00 10.12
CA PHE A 11 -6.29 -3.86 10.78
C PHE A 11 -6.15 -2.53 10.05
N VAL A 12 -5.92 -2.57 8.74
CA VAL A 12 -6.01 -1.38 7.90
C VAL A 12 -7.39 -0.74 8.08
N GLN A 13 -7.44 0.60 7.98
CA GLN A 13 -8.75 1.27 8.00
C GLN A 13 -9.47 0.93 6.69
N ASP A 14 -10.63 0.29 6.82
CA ASP A 14 -11.34 -0.33 5.70
C ASP A 14 -11.57 0.61 4.53
N HIS A 15 -12.11 1.80 4.78
CA HIS A 15 -12.42 2.76 3.73
C HIS A 15 -11.17 3.28 3.01
N GLU A 16 -10.07 3.37 3.73
CA GLU A 16 -8.80 3.87 3.17
C GLU A 16 -8.17 2.88 2.21
N PHE A 17 -8.56 1.62 2.29
CA PHE A 17 -8.20 0.60 1.31
C PHE A 17 -9.26 0.50 0.21
N ILE A 18 -10.52 0.34 0.60
CA ILE A 18 -11.61 0.02 -0.32
C ILE A 18 -11.84 1.12 -1.36
N TYR A 19 -11.87 2.37 -0.93
CA TYR A 19 -12.13 3.48 -1.84
C TYR A 19 -11.05 3.59 -2.93
N PRO A 20 -9.76 3.68 -2.60
CA PRO A 20 -8.73 3.72 -3.65
C PRO A 20 -8.71 2.46 -4.51
N PHE A 21 -8.95 1.31 -3.92
CA PHE A 21 -8.96 0.03 -4.63
C PHE A 21 -9.98 0.05 -5.76
N TYR A 22 -11.23 0.36 -5.46
CA TYR A 22 -12.28 0.39 -6.48
C TYR A 22 -12.16 1.60 -7.40
N ARG A 23 -11.72 2.74 -6.88
CA ARG A 23 -11.56 3.93 -7.71
C ARG A 23 -10.51 3.73 -8.79
N LEU A 24 -9.42 3.05 -8.47
CA LEU A 24 -8.39 2.73 -9.44
C LEU A 24 -8.88 1.71 -10.46
N LEU A 25 -9.65 0.72 -10.03
CA LEU A 25 -10.26 -0.22 -10.97
C LEU A 25 -11.20 0.48 -11.95
N GLU A 26 -11.99 1.47 -11.48
CA GLU A 26 -12.85 2.27 -12.34
C GLU A 26 -12.07 3.05 -13.37
N GLU A 27 -10.85 3.49 -13.04
CA GLU A 27 -9.96 4.21 -13.97
C GLU A 27 -9.12 3.25 -14.81
N GLU A 28 -9.46 1.98 -14.83
CA GLU A 28 -8.81 0.95 -15.63
C GLU A 28 -7.36 0.67 -15.26
N PHE A 29 -6.98 0.94 -14.01
CA PHE A 29 -5.69 0.48 -13.51
C PHE A 29 -5.74 -1.02 -13.25
N GLU A 30 -4.62 -1.69 -13.49
CA GLU A 30 -4.39 -3.01 -12.94
C GLU A 30 -3.91 -2.81 -11.51
N VAL A 31 -4.68 -3.26 -10.53
CA VAL A 31 -4.38 -3.03 -9.10
C VAL A 31 -3.82 -4.30 -8.49
N SER A 32 -2.62 -4.19 -7.93
CA SER A 32 -1.99 -5.26 -7.16
C SER A 32 -1.94 -4.90 -5.69
N VAL A 33 -1.99 -5.90 -4.83
CA VAL A 33 -2.01 -5.73 -3.38
C VAL A 33 -0.86 -6.50 -2.76
N GLY A 34 -0.08 -5.81 -1.94
CA GLY A 34 0.96 -6.41 -1.11
C GLY A 34 0.63 -6.21 0.36
N ILE A 35 0.76 -7.27 1.13
CA ILE A 35 0.44 -7.26 2.56
C ILE A 35 1.65 -7.79 3.32
N ASN A 36 1.99 -7.14 4.43
CA ASN A 36 3.21 -7.45 5.17
C ASN A 36 3.35 -8.93 5.57
N GLU A 37 2.24 -9.65 5.74
CA GLU A 37 2.26 -11.07 6.11
C GLU A 37 2.03 -11.99 4.91
N ASN A 38 1.95 -11.44 3.70
CA ASN A 38 1.71 -12.19 2.46
C ASN A 38 0.42 -13.03 2.46
N THR A 39 -0.58 -12.56 3.19
CA THR A 39 -1.89 -13.23 3.27
C THR A 39 -3.01 -12.21 3.35
N LYS A 40 -4.22 -12.64 3.01
CA LYS A 40 -5.40 -11.81 3.16
C LYS A 40 -5.60 -11.45 4.63
N VAL A 41 -6.06 -10.23 4.88
CA VAL A 41 -6.26 -9.71 6.23
C VAL A 41 -7.66 -9.11 6.35
N LYS A 42 -7.97 -8.62 7.55
CA LYS A 42 -9.21 -7.91 7.82
C LYS A 42 -8.91 -6.46 8.13
N GLY A 43 -9.80 -5.58 7.68
CA GLY A 43 -9.79 -4.21 8.13
C GLY A 43 -10.25 -4.12 9.58
N ILE A 44 -10.06 -2.95 10.19
CA ILE A 44 -10.43 -2.74 11.59
C ILE A 44 -11.94 -2.90 11.82
N LEU A 45 -12.76 -2.66 10.79
CA LEU A 45 -14.21 -2.85 10.86
C LEU A 45 -14.64 -4.25 10.40
N GLY A 46 -13.70 -5.14 10.13
CA GLY A 46 -14.00 -6.53 9.78
C GLY A 46 -14.13 -6.84 8.30
N THR A 47 -13.89 -5.87 7.43
CA THR A 47 -13.97 -6.10 5.98
C THR A 47 -12.80 -6.95 5.48
N ASP A 48 -13.08 -7.86 4.56
CA ASP A 48 -12.02 -8.63 3.90
C ASP A 48 -11.14 -7.70 3.05
N ILE A 49 -9.83 -7.86 3.16
CA ILE A 49 -8.86 -7.04 2.45
C ILE A 49 -7.91 -7.96 1.67
N PRO A 50 -7.94 -7.94 0.36
CA PRO A 50 -8.84 -7.18 -0.51
C PRO A 50 -10.27 -7.76 -0.48
N PRO A 51 -11.28 -6.94 -0.79
CA PRO A 51 -12.68 -7.38 -0.67
C PRO A 51 -13.10 -8.41 -1.69
N ASN A 52 -12.43 -8.47 -2.82
CA ASN A 52 -12.70 -9.48 -3.85
C ASN A 52 -11.96 -10.76 -3.48
N LYS A 53 -12.72 -11.86 -3.30
CA LYS A 53 -12.14 -13.16 -2.89
C LYS A 53 -11.08 -13.67 -3.85
N ASN A 54 -11.21 -13.38 -5.12
CA ASN A 54 -10.31 -13.90 -6.15
C ASN A 54 -9.14 -12.95 -6.46
N HIS A 55 -9.08 -11.83 -5.78
CA HIS A 55 -7.98 -10.89 -6.01
C HIS A 55 -6.70 -11.42 -5.36
N PRO A 56 -5.63 -11.64 -6.13
CA PRO A 56 -4.42 -12.22 -5.58
C PRO A 56 -3.66 -11.22 -4.71
N ILE A 57 -2.90 -11.75 -3.76
CA ILE A 57 -1.95 -10.97 -2.96
C ILE A 57 -0.55 -11.32 -3.44
N LEU A 58 0.22 -10.30 -3.80
CA LEU A 58 1.59 -10.51 -4.23
C LEU A 58 2.47 -10.83 -3.04
N ASN A 59 3.48 -11.68 -3.26
CA ASN A 59 4.54 -11.85 -2.27
C ASN A 59 5.38 -10.57 -2.28
N ILE A 60 5.42 -9.86 -1.14
CA ILE A 60 6.10 -8.57 -1.08
C ILE A 60 7.58 -8.64 -1.41
N GLU A 61 8.21 -9.79 -1.17
CA GLU A 61 9.64 -9.96 -1.47
C GLU A 61 9.93 -10.16 -2.95
N GLU A 62 8.90 -10.44 -3.74
CA GLU A 62 9.01 -10.62 -5.19
C GLU A 62 8.51 -9.41 -5.99
N ILE A 63 8.06 -8.36 -5.32
CA ILE A 63 7.55 -7.16 -5.99
C ILE A 63 8.70 -6.40 -6.64
N ASP A 64 8.54 -6.10 -7.94
CA ASP A 64 9.44 -5.24 -8.69
C ASP A 64 8.77 -3.88 -8.89
N VAL A 65 9.37 -2.86 -8.31
CA VAL A 65 8.84 -1.48 -8.39
C VAL A 65 8.74 -1.00 -9.85
N ASN A 66 9.59 -1.52 -10.72
CA ASN A 66 9.57 -1.15 -12.14
C ASN A 66 8.25 -1.52 -12.82
N ASP A 67 7.48 -2.45 -12.27
CA ASP A 67 6.22 -2.86 -12.84
C ASP A 67 5.07 -1.89 -12.57
N PHE A 68 5.27 -0.88 -11.72
CA PHE A 68 4.19 -0.04 -11.23
C PHE A 68 4.38 1.43 -11.55
N ASN A 69 3.25 2.12 -11.71
CA ASN A 69 3.19 3.57 -11.96
C ASN A 69 2.81 4.35 -10.70
N LEU A 70 2.12 3.72 -9.77
CA LEU A 70 1.52 4.38 -8.62
C LEU A 70 1.57 3.48 -7.40
N LEU A 71 1.87 4.07 -6.25
CA LEU A 71 1.82 3.40 -4.95
C LEU A 71 0.78 4.08 -4.07
N ILE A 72 -0.08 3.28 -3.43
CA ILE A 72 -1.07 3.77 -2.46
C ILE A 72 -0.77 3.13 -1.11
N LEU A 73 -0.75 3.96 -0.08
CA LEU A 73 -0.49 3.56 1.30
C LEU A 73 -1.69 3.93 2.19
N PRO A 74 -2.65 3.00 2.36
CA PRO A 74 -3.75 3.23 3.30
C PRO A 74 -3.23 3.30 4.73
N GLY A 75 -4.01 3.92 5.60
CA GLY A 75 -3.65 4.05 7.01
C GLY A 75 -4.33 3.02 7.90
N GLY A 76 -4.49 3.39 9.15
CA GLY A 76 -4.95 2.53 10.22
C GLY A 76 -3.86 2.42 11.26
N VAL A 77 -4.08 3.02 12.43
CA VAL A 77 -3.03 3.13 13.45
C VAL A 77 -2.48 1.75 13.84
N LYS A 78 -3.36 0.77 14.05
CA LYS A 78 -2.91 -0.58 14.40
C LYS A 78 -2.13 -1.26 13.30
N SER A 79 -2.56 -1.06 12.05
CA SER A 79 -1.85 -1.61 10.90
C SER A 79 -0.44 -1.05 10.83
N MET A 80 -0.30 0.25 11.02
CA MET A 80 0.99 0.92 10.91
C MET A 80 2.01 0.43 11.94
N GLU A 81 1.58 -0.01 13.11
CA GLU A 81 2.50 -0.53 14.13
C GLU A 81 3.36 -1.68 13.59
N LYS A 82 2.79 -2.52 12.75
CA LYS A 82 3.51 -3.67 12.18
C LYS A 82 4.08 -3.39 10.80
N VAL A 83 3.31 -2.72 9.95
CA VAL A 83 3.72 -2.46 8.58
C VAL A 83 5.00 -1.62 8.52
N ARG A 84 5.10 -0.59 9.36
CA ARG A 84 6.27 0.28 9.42
C ARG A 84 7.55 -0.44 9.86
N GLN A 85 7.42 -1.60 10.51
CA GLN A 85 8.55 -2.41 10.93
C GLN A 85 9.00 -3.41 9.86
N ASN A 86 8.23 -3.55 8.80
CA ASN A 86 8.56 -4.48 7.73
C ASN A 86 9.59 -3.86 6.80
N LYS A 87 10.82 -4.36 6.86
CA LYS A 87 11.94 -3.81 6.10
C LYS A 87 11.73 -3.89 4.59
N THR A 88 11.08 -4.95 4.12
CA THR A 88 10.80 -5.12 2.69
C THR A 88 9.86 -4.03 2.18
N ILE A 89 8.78 -3.75 2.93
CA ILE A 89 7.83 -2.70 2.56
C ILE A 89 8.52 -1.33 2.57
N ILE A 90 9.31 -1.04 3.60
CA ILE A 90 10.02 0.24 3.69
C ILE A 90 10.99 0.40 2.51
N LYS A 91 11.68 -0.67 2.13
CA LYS A 91 12.58 -0.65 0.98
C LYS A 91 11.80 -0.38 -0.32
N LEU A 92 10.65 -1.02 -0.51
CA LEU A 92 9.83 -0.79 -1.70
C LEU A 92 9.40 0.68 -1.80
N ILE A 93 8.99 1.28 -0.69
CA ILE A 93 8.60 2.70 -0.66
C ILE A 93 9.77 3.58 -1.06
N SER A 94 10.96 3.32 -0.53
CA SER A 94 12.17 4.06 -0.90
C SER A 94 12.47 3.95 -2.39
N GLU A 95 12.26 2.78 -2.96
CA GLU A 95 12.49 2.54 -4.39
C GLU A 95 11.49 3.31 -5.27
N PHE A 96 10.22 3.34 -4.87
CA PHE A 96 9.23 4.18 -5.56
C PHE A 96 9.64 5.65 -5.56
N ASN A 97 10.15 6.12 -4.42
CA ASN A 97 10.61 7.51 -4.31
C ASN A 97 11.83 7.78 -5.18
N LYS A 98 12.80 6.87 -5.20
CA LYS A 98 14.00 7.03 -6.02
C LYS A 98 13.68 7.10 -7.50
N GLN A 99 12.66 6.37 -7.93
CA GLN A 99 12.20 6.39 -9.32
C GLN A 99 11.23 7.53 -9.61
N GLU A 100 11.03 8.41 -8.64
CA GLU A 100 10.16 9.59 -8.76
C GLU A 100 8.72 9.25 -9.16
N LYS A 101 8.24 8.08 -8.76
CA LYS A 101 6.87 7.65 -9.01
C LYS A 101 5.92 8.26 -8.00
N THR A 102 4.66 8.40 -8.39
CA THR A 102 3.63 8.98 -7.53
C THR A 102 3.32 8.04 -6.38
N ILE A 103 3.31 8.61 -5.16
CA ILE A 103 2.92 7.91 -3.94
C ILE A 103 1.76 8.66 -3.32
N GLY A 104 0.62 7.97 -3.17
CA GLY A 104 -0.53 8.50 -2.45
C GLY A 104 -0.62 7.84 -1.08
N CYS A 105 -0.67 8.63 -0.01
CA CYS A 105 -0.87 8.06 1.31
C CYS A 105 -2.08 8.71 1.97
N ILE A 106 -2.78 7.93 2.79
CA ILE A 106 -4.03 8.34 3.40
C ILE A 106 -3.87 8.22 4.91
N CYS A 107 -4.22 9.30 5.62
CA CYS A 107 -4.23 9.36 7.08
C CYS A 107 -2.90 8.89 7.67
N SER A 108 -2.91 7.91 8.58
CA SER A 108 -1.69 7.42 9.23
C SER A 108 -0.73 6.68 8.29
N GLY A 109 -1.14 6.42 7.04
CA GLY A 109 -0.24 5.87 6.02
C GLY A 109 1.01 6.72 5.82
N VAL A 110 0.94 8.01 6.13
CA VAL A 110 2.09 8.92 6.07
C VAL A 110 3.25 8.48 6.96
N GLN A 111 2.97 7.71 8.02
CA GLN A 111 4.01 7.19 8.90
C GLN A 111 5.01 6.32 8.14
N LEU A 112 4.55 5.62 7.11
CA LEU A 112 5.42 4.79 6.27
C LEU A 112 6.43 5.65 5.49
N LEU A 113 6.01 6.84 5.06
CA LEU A 113 6.89 7.77 4.38
C LEU A 113 7.99 8.27 5.32
N ILE A 114 7.63 8.52 6.57
CA ILE A 114 8.61 8.95 7.58
C ILE A 114 9.60 7.81 7.84
N SER A 115 9.11 6.60 8.03
CA SER A 115 9.96 5.43 8.28
C SER A 115 10.90 5.14 7.10
N ALA A 116 10.44 5.38 5.88
CA ALA A 116 11.26 5.20 4.67
C ALA A 116 12.19 6.39 4.40
N LYS A 117 12.11 7.46 5.21
CA LYS A 117 12.94 8.67 5.09
C LYS A 117 12.80 9.38 3.75
N VAL A 118 11.59 9.39 3.20
CA VAL A 118 11.32 10.00 1.89
C VAL A 118 10.64 11.37 1.97
N VAL A 119 10.38 11.88 3.18
CA VAL A 119 9.67 13.15 3.36
C VAL A 119 10.59 14.36 3.55
N LYS A 120 11.88 14.14 3.75
CA LYS A 120 12.82 15.22 3.97
C LYS A 120 12.80 16.20 2.79
N ASN A 121 12.65 17.49 3.11
CA ASN A 121 12.60 18.58 2.13
C ASN A 121 11.39 18.51 1.18
N ARG A 122 10.31 17.85 1.58
CA ARG A 122 9.07 17.77 0.80
C ARG A 122 7.91 18.43 1.52
N LYS A 123 7.06 19.06 0.74
CA LYS A 123 5.74 19.50 1.19
C LYS A 123 4.76 18.34 1.05
N ILE A 124 4.05 18.08 2.10
CA ILE A 124 3.07 17.00 2.12
C ILE A 124 1.68 17.57 2.42
#